data_2e95e42eb6f4f1990dc113af9e7848f4
#
_entry.id   2e95e42eb6f4f1990dc113af9e7848f4
#
_cell.length_a   1.000
_cell.length_b   1.000
_cell.length_c   1.000
_cell.angle_alpha   90.00
_cell.angle_beta   90.00
_cell.angle_gamma   90.00
#
_symmetry.space_group_name_H-M   'P 1'
#
loop_
_entity.id
_entity.type
_entity.pdbx_description
1 polymer ?
#
loop_
_entity_poly.entity_id
_entity_poly.type
_entity_poly.pdbx_seq_one_letter_code
_entity_poly.pdbx_strand_id
1 'polypeptide(L)'
;MEFENLKTKTTIKILIVLFLYSFFTIGCSEKKEVTDKKQKEHSYFYPATTSNMEQQTTKTVYVPVYSHVYTSEEKYERMGITLSIRNTDSNENMLVKNILYYNTEGDLIETFIDKPHYLKPMASIDFIVDLRDMRGGSGANFIIKWEGSQTLLSPVIQAVMVNNTGNRAFSFITEGYTIKKGTKQ
;
A
#
# COMPACT_ATOMS: atom_id res chain seq x y z
N MET A 1 -8.40 -28.12 -67.30
CA MET A 1 -7.21 -27.92 -66.46
C MET A 1 -7.17 -26.58 -65.70
N GLU A 2 -7.88 -25.54 -66.13
CA GLU A 2 -7.95 -24.24 -65.43
C GLU A 2 -8.96 -24.17 -64.26
N PHE A 3 -10.04 -24.93 -64.34
CA PHE A 3 -11.10 -24.94 -63.30
C PHE A 3 -10.69 -25.63 -61.97
N GLU A 4 -9.81 -26.57 -61.99
CA GLU A 4 -9.32 -27.22 -60.76
C GLU A 4 -8.33 -26.33 -59.98
N ASN A 5 -7.56 -25.53 -60.70
CA ASN A 5 -6.57 -24.64 -60.09
C ASN A 5 -7.23 -23.46 -59.31
N LEU A 6 -8.44 -23.06 -59.76
CA LEU A 6 -9.16 -21.98 -59.13
C LEU A 6 -9.84 -22.40 -57.80
N LYS A 7 -10.38 -23.65 -57.77
CA LYS A 7 -10.98 -24.23 -56.56
C LYS A 7 -9.92 -24.44 -55.48
N THR A 8 -8.73 -24.93 -55.83
CA THR A 8 -7.63 -25.18 -54.89
C THR A 8 -7.10 -23.88 -54.26
N LYS A 9 -6.95 -22.81 -55.07
CA LYS A 9 -6.54 -21.49 -54.59
C LYS A 9 -7.55 -20.84 -53.65
N THR A 10 -8.85 -21.04 -53.88
CA THR A 10 -9.90 -20.53 -53.01
C THR A 10 -9.96 -21.30 -51.69
N THR A 11 -9.83 -22.60 -51.72
CA THR A 11 -9.80 -23.44 -50.50
C THR A 11 -8.60 -23.12 -49.61
N ILE A 12 -7.40 -22.89 -50.18
CA ILE A 12 -6.21 -22.49 -49.45
C ILE A 12 -6.38 -21.14 -48.80
N LYS A 13 -7.00 -20.15 -49.50
CA LYS A 13 -7.28 -18.84 -48.89
C LYS A 13 -8.25 -18.91 -47.73
N ILE A 14 -9.27 -19.74 -47.80
CA ILE A 14 -10.25 -19.94 -46.71
C ILE A 14 -9.58 -20.62 -45.50
N LEU A 15 -8.71 -21.60 -45.73
CA LEU A 15 -7.94 -22.26 -44.66
C LEU A 15 -6.97 -21.30 -43.96
N ILE A 16 -6.30 -20.42 -44.69
CA ILE A 16 -5.39 -19.40 -44.12
C ILE A 16 -6.19 -18.36 -43.27
N VAL A 17 -7.36 -17.94 -43.73
CA VAL A 17 -8.22 -17.04 -42.97
C VAL A 17 -8.75 -17.68 -41.69
N LEU A 18 -9.15 -18.96 -41.73
CA LEU A 18 -9.58 -19.70 -40.55
C LEU A 18 -8.43 -19.94 -39.57
N PHE A 19 -7.20 -20.16 -40.05
CA PHE A 19 -6.00 -20.31 -39.20
C PHE A 19 -5.61 -19.01 -38.54
N LEU A 20 -5.74 -17.85 -39.23
CA LEU A 20 -5.53 -16.53 -38.66
C LEU A 20 -6.61 -16.15 -37.62
N TYR A 21 -7.86 -16.61 -37.79
CA TYR A 21 -8.92 -16.38 -36.81
C TYR A 21 -8.73 -17.19 -35.51
N SER A 22 -8.11 -18.37 -35.58
CA SER A 22 -7.84 -19.18 -34.38
C SER A 22 -6.77 -18.60 -33.47
N PHE A 23 -5.89 -17.73 -33.96
CA PHE A 23 -4.87 -17.03 -33.17
C PHE A 23 -5.41 -15.81 -32.39
N PHE A 24 -6.62 -15.32 -32.74
CA PHE A 24 -7.19 -14.13 -32.09
C PHE A 24 -8.03 -14.43 -30.83
N THR A 25 -8.23 -15.72 -30.49
CA THR A 25 -9.07 -16.12 -29.35
C THR A 25 -8.29 -16.58 -28.12
N ILE A 26 -6.94 -16.51 -28.14
CA ILE A 26 -6.15 -16.68 -26.93
C ILE A 26 -6.05 -15.29 -26.26
N GLY A 27 -7.19 -14.81 -25.79
CA GLY A 27 -7.27 -13.76 -24.80
C GLY A 27 -6.68 -14.31 -23.51
N CYS A 28 -5.41 -14.01 -23.28
CA CYS A 28 -4.78 -14.22 -21.98
C CYS A 28 -5.55 -13.39 -20.96
N SER A 29 -6.48 -14.01 -20.26
CA SER A 29 -7.04 -13.46 -19.03
C SER A 29 -5.90 -13.47 -18.02
N GLU A 30 -5.18 -12.37 -17.96
CA GLU A 30 -4.25 -12.07 -16.88
C GLU A 30 -5.07 -12.02 -15.59
N LYS A 31 -5.21 -13.17 -14.92
CA LYS A 31 -5.58 -13.17 -13.51
C LYS A 31 -4.52 -12.30 -12.83
N LYS A 32 -4.89 -11.08 -12.42
CA LYS A 32 -4.15 -10.36 -11.40
C LYS A 32 -4.07 -11.32 -10.20
N GLU A 33 -2.94 -11.98 -10.07
CA GLU A 33 -2.53 -12.52 -8.78
C GLU A 33 -2.49 -11.31 -7.85
N VAL A 34 -3.50 -11.21 -7.02
CA VAL A 34 -3.43 -10.44 -5.79
C VAL A 34 -2.35 -11.18 -4.99
N THR A 35 -1.11 -10.75 -5.17
CA THR A 35 -0.02 -11.14 -4.28
C THR A 35 -0.45 -10.65 -2.91
N ASP A 36 -1.04 -11.56 -2.15
CA ASP A 36 -1.24 -11.41 -0.72
C ASP A 36 0.17 -11.20 -0.15
N LYS A 37 0.55 -9.93 0.04
CA LYS A 37 1.80 -9.55 0.70
C LYS A 37 1.65 -9.97 2.16
N LYS A 38 1.76 -11.29 2.39
CA LYS A 38 1.73 -11.88 3.70
C LYS A 38 2.78 -11.17 4.54
N GLN A 39 2.32 -10.31 5.45
CA GLN A 39 3.20 -9.62 6.36
C GLN A 39 4.01 -10.66 7.12
N LYS A 40 5.32 -10.51 7.09
CA LYS A 40 6.24 -11.41 7.80
C LYS A 40 5.91 -11.33 9.29
N GLU A 41 5.46 -12.43 9.86
CA GLU A 41 5.21 -12.52 11.30
C GLU A 41 6.52 -12.28 12.06
N HIS A 42 6.52 -11.27 12.92
CA HIS A 42 7.63 -10.95 13.81
C HIS A 42 7.24 -11.31 15.24
N SER A 43 8.17 -11.82 16.02
CA SER A 43 7.93 -12.16 17.43
C SER A 43 7.54 -10.95 18.30
N TYR A 44 7.75 -9.75 17.80
CA TYR A 44 7.44 -8.48 18.46
C TYR A 44 6.23 -7.75 17.85
N PHE A 45 5.71 -8.24 16.71
CA PHE A 45 4.48 -7.77 16.05
C PHE A 45 3.67 -8.98 15.63
N TYR A 46 2.60 -9.28 16.37
CA TYR A 46 1.89 -10.55 16.28
C TYR A 46 0.36 -10.35 16.35
N PRO A 47 -0.43 -11.25 15.73
CA PRO A 47 -1.88 -11.16 15.74
C PRO A 47 -2.46 -11.11 17.15
N ALA A 48 -3.45 -10.24 17.37
CA ALA A 48 -4.21 -10.20 18.60
C ALA A 48 -5.30 -11.29 18.59
N THR A 49 -5.19 -12.27 19.48
CA THR A 49 -6.11 -13.41 19.54
C THR A 49 -7.41 -13.12 20.29
N THR A 50 -7.46 -12.12 21.15
CA THR A 50 -8.67 -11.65 21.82
C THR A 50 -8.42 -10.28 22.45
N SER A 51 -9.30 -9.31 22.21
CA SER A 51 -9.21 -7.99 22.86
C SER A 51 -10.01 -8.01 24.18
N ASN A 52 -9.48 -8.63 25.21
CA ASN A 52 -9.99 -8.50 26.57
C ASN A 52 -9.25 -7.36 27.30
N MET A 53 -9.23 -6.17 26.72
CA MET A 53 -8.72 -5.01 27.42
C MET A 53 -9.92 -4.12 27.84
N GLU A 54 -10.27 -4.18 29.10
CA GLU A 54 -11.15 -3.21 29.73
C GLU A 54 -10.52 -1.83 29.63
N GLN A 55 -11.29 -0.84 29.12
CA GLN A 55 -10.93 0.58 29.02
C GLN A 55 -9.76 0.91 28.04
N GLN A 56 -9.88 0.48 26.78
CA GLN A 56 -8.98 0.94 25.73
C GLN A 56 -9.43 2.28 25.14
N THR A 57 -8.46 3.16 24.89
CA THR A 57 -8.68 4.39 24.14
C THR A 57 -8.24 4.19 22.70
N THR A 58 -9.19 4.27 21.76
CA THR A 58 -8.89 4.25 20.32
C THR A 58 -8.41 5.63 19.87
N LYS A 59 -7.26 5.68 19.23
CA LYS A 59 -6.73 6.89 18.60
C LYS A 59 -6.55 6.66 17.11
N THR A 60 -6.79 7.72 16.34
CA THR A 60 -6.56 7.72 14.88
C THR A 60 -5.48 8.75 14.57
N VAL A 61 -4.50 8.31 13.79
CA VAL A 61 -3.37 9.14 13.36
C VAL A 61 -3.39 9.27 11.84
N TYR A 62 -3.26 10.49 11.36
CA TYR A 62 -3.06 10.84 9.96
C TYR A 62 -1.58 11.11 9.72
N VAL A 63 -0.96 10.45 8.75
CA VAL A 63 0.44 10.66 8.37
C VAL A 63 0.47 11.10 6.92
N PRO A 64 0.81 12.37 6.62
CA PRO A 64 0.98 12.81 5.24
C PRO A 64 2.21 12.14 4.62
N VAL A 65 2.08 11.65 3.38
CA VAL A 65 3.18 11.05 2.64
C VAL A 65 3.11 11.44 1.16
N TYR A 66 4.21 11.23 0.45
CA TYR A 66 4.37 11.65 -0.93
C TYR A 66 4.97 10.50 -1.74
N SER A 67 4.24 9.94 -2.73
CA SER A 67 4.82 8.99 -3.67
C SER A 67 5.70 9.69 -4.72
N HIS A 68 5.52 10.99 -4.86
CA HIS A 68 6.39 11.89 -5.61
C HIS A 68 6.25 13.33 -5.11
N VAL A 69 7.26 14.15 -5.35
CA VAL A 69 7.25 15.59 -5.07
C VAL A 69 7.56 16.36 -6.34
N TYR A 70 6.85 17.44 -6.58
CA TYR A 70 7.10 18.31 -7.72
C TYR A 70 8.32 19.18 -7.48
N THR A 71 9.19 19.27 -8.48
CA THR A 71 10.33 20.18 -8.52
C THR A 71 10.08 21.39 -9.44
N SER A 72 9.06 21.27 -10.31
CA SER A 72 8.45 22.34 -11.12
C SER A 72 7.05 21.90 -11.54
N GLU A 73 6.29 22.73 -12.28
CA GLU A 73 4.95 22.38 -12.75
C GLU A 73 4.88 21.07 -13.55
N GLU A 74 5.95 20.77 -14.31
CA GLU A 74 6.00 19.61 -15.21
C GLU A 74 6.98 18.52 -14.74
N LYS A 75 7.76 18.74 -13.66
CA LYS A 75 8.77 17.80 -13.19
C LYS A 75 8.54 17.35 -11.77
N TYR A 76 8.71 16.07 -11.55
CA TYR A 76 8.61 15.47 -10.23
C TYR A 76 9.72 14.45 -9.98
N GLU A 77 9.99 14.20 -8.71
CA GLU A 77 10.88 13.15 -8.22
C GLU A 77 10.07 12.10 -7.46
N ARG A 78 10.32 10.83 -7.77
CA ARG A 78 9.64 9.70 -7.10
C ARG A 78 10.22 9.49 -5.72
N MET A 79 9.38 9.02 -4.80
CA MET A 79 9.76 8.78 -3.40
C MET A 79 9.39 7.35 -3.00
N GLY A 80 10.38 6.62 -2.47
CA GLY A 80 10.09 5.44 -1.65
C GLY A 80 9.65 5.90 -0.27
N ILE A 81 8.62 5.28 0.29
CA ILE A 81 8.04 5.67 1.58
C ILE A 81 8.25 4.53 2.58
N THR A 82 8.75 4.85 3.77
CA THR A 82 8.79 3.94 4.93
C THR A 82 7.95 4.55 6.04
N LEU A 83 6.76 4.00 6.28
CA LEU A 83 5.97 4.29 7.47
C LEU A 83 6.57 3.54 8.65
N SER A 84 6.93 4.22 9.73
CA SER A 84 7.45 3.62 10.97
C SER A 84 6.50 3.88 12.13
N ILE A 85 6.15 2.83 12.86
CA ILE A 85 5.32 2.87 14.06
C ILE A 85 6.14 2.31 15.22
N ARG A 86 6.31 3.12 16.26
CA ARG A 86 7.16 2.78 17.42
C ARG A 86 6.35 2.85 18.69
N ASN A 87 6.28 1.75 19.40
CA ASN A 87 5.77 1.74 20.77
C ASN A 87 6.85 2.31 21.68
N THR A 88 6.58 3.43 22.30
CA THR A 88 7.52 4.13 23.19
C THR A 88 7.36 3.74 24.65
N ASP A 89 6.37 2.91 24.95
CA ASP A 89 6.15 2.40 26.28
C ASP A 89 7.13 1.26 26.59
N SER A 90 7.67 1.25 27.79
CA SER A 90 8.63 0.23 28.23
C SER A 90 7.98 -1.05 28.77
N ASN A 91 6.67 -1.03 29.06
CA ASN A 91 5.99 -2.10 29.79
C ASN A 91 4.75 -2.62 29.08
N GLU A 92 4.04 -1.77 28.31
CA GLU A 92 2.73 -2.10 27.76
C GLU A 92 2.78 -2.36 26.25
N ASN A 93 2.01 -3.35 25.79
CA ASN A 93 1.80 -3.58 24.37
C ASN A 93 0.84 -2.53 23.79
N MET A 94 1.16 -2.04 22.60
CA MET A 94 0.28 -1.24 21.78
C MET A 94 -0.51 -2.12 20.81
N LEU A 95 -1.82 -1.91 20.66
CA LEU A 95 -2.64 -2.62 19.70
C LEU A 95 -2.83 -1.78 18.43
N VAL A 96 -2.22 -2.19 17.32
CA VAL A 96 -2.43 -1.61 16.00
C VAL A 96 -3.65 -2.28 15.37
N LYS A 97 -4.74 -1.52 15.14
CA LYS A 97 -6.02 -2.03 14.63
C LYS A 97 -6.03 -2.16 13.11
N ASN A 98 -5.63 -1.10 12.44
CA ASN A 98 -5.51 -1.07 11.00
C ASN A 98 -4.52 -0.01 10.51
N ILE A 99 -4.03 -0.21 9.30
CA ILE A 99 -3.18 0.74 8.57
C ILE A 99 -3.70 0.79 7.14
N LEU A 100 -4.22 1.96 6.77
CA LEU A 100 -4.85 2.22 5.48
C LEU A 100 -4.03 3.27 4.72
N TYR A 101 -3.81 3.05 3.43
CA TYR A 101 -3.09 3.96 2.54
C TYR A 101 -4.04 4.55 1.50
N TYR A 102 -4.11 5.87 1.44
CA TYR A 102 -4.99 6.63 0.57
C TYR A 102 -4.20 7.45 -0.44
N ASN A 103 -4.81 7.69 -1.63
CA ASN A 103 -4.27 8.55 -2.66
C ASN A 103 -4.64 10.04 -2.44
N THR A 104 -4.18 10.89 -3.36
CA THR A 104 -4.47 12.33 -3.37
C THR A 104 -5.97 12.64 -3.49
N GLU A 105 -6.74 11.78 -4.17
CA GLU A 105 -8.19 11.92 -4.37
C GLU A 105 -9.01 11.45 -3.16
N GLY A 106 -8.35 10.78 -2.19
CA GLY A 106 -9.00 10.21 -1.01
C GLY A 106 -9.49 8.78 -1.20
N ASP A 107 -9.09 8.10 -2.27
CA ASP A 107 -9.42 6.70 -2.48
C ASP A 107 -8.47 5.79 -1.72
N LEU A 108 -9.01 4.72 -1.15
CA LEU A 108 -8.23 3.68 -0.48
C LEU A 108 -7.45 2.86 -1.52
N ILE A 109 -6.11 2.90 -1.46
CA ILE A 109 -5.24 2.17 -2.37
C ILE A 109 -4.86 0.80 -1.82
N GLU A 110 -4.50 0.76 -0.54
CA GLU A 110 -3.98 -0.46 0.08
C GLU A 110 -4.32 -0.52 1.57
N THR A 111 -4.63 -1.72 2.04
CA THR A 111 -4.76 -2.04 3.46
C THR A 111 -3.55 -2.86 3.89
N PHE A 112 -2.63 -2.26 4.64
CA PHE A 112 -1.45 -2.95 5.14
C PHE A 112 -1.77 -3.87 6.32
N ILE A 113 -2.68 -3.44 7.20
CA ILE A 113 -3.18 -4.20 8.34
C ILE A 113 -4.70 -4.09 8.38
N ASP A 114 -5.38 -5.22 8.28
CA ASP A 114 -6.85 -5.38 8.39
C ASP A 114 -7.29 -6.07 9.68
N LYS A 115 -6.37 -6.80 10.33
CA LYS A 115 -6.59 -7.50 11.60
C LYS A 115 -5.70 -6.91 12.69
N PRO A 116 -6.20 -6.79 13.93
CA PRO A 116 -5.42 -6.22 15.00
C PRO A 116 -4.13 -7.00 15.30
N HIS A 117 -3.04 -6.28 15.54
CA HIS A 117 -1.74 -6.83 15.94
C HIS A 117 -1.19 -6.11 17.16
N TYR A 118 -0.59 -6.85 18.06
CA TYR A 118 0.15 -6.27 19.19
C TYR A 118 1.57 -5.92 18.78
N LEU A 119 2.00 -4.70 19.12
CA LEU A 119 3.38 -4.26 19.06
C LEU A 119 3.95 -4.20 20.47
N LYS A 120 5.01 -4.99 20.74
CA LYS A 120 5.63 -5.10 22.05
C LYS A 120 6.18 -3.76 22.55
N PRO A 121 6.41 -3.64 23.88
CA PRO A 121 7.11 -2.50 24.46
C PRO A 121 8.44 -2.23 23.74
N MET A 122 8.73 -0.95 23.49
CA MET A 122 9.95 -0.45 22.82
C MET A 122 10.21 -1.02 21.41
N ALA A 123 9.26 -1.78 20.84
CA ALA A 123 9.38 -2.33 19.50
C ALA A 123 8.94 -1.33 18.42
N SER A 124 9.44 -1.56 17.21
CA SER A 124 9.08 -0.80 16.00
C SER A 124 8.68 -1.74 14.88
N ILE A 125 7.75 -1.31 14.05
CA ILE A 125 7.34 -1.98 12.82
C ILE A 125 7.29 -0.98 11.67
N ASP A 126 7.73 -1.40 10.49
CA ASP A 126 7.81 -0.57 9.29
C ASP A 126 6.96 -1.15 8.17
N PHE A 127 6.36 -0.26 7.37
CA PHE A 127 5.58 -0.57 6.16
C PHE A 127 6.13 0.23 5.00
N ILE A 128 6.32 -0.43 3.86
CA ILE A 128 7.06 0.15 2.73
C ILE A 128 6.12 0.31 1.53
N VAL A 129 6.12 1.52 0.94
CA VAL A 129 5.61 1.78 -0.41
C VAL A 129 6.81 1.94 -1.32
N ASP A 130 6.88 1.08 -2.35
CA ASP A 130 8.01 1.05 -3.29
C ASP A 130 8.12 2.37 -4.08
N LEU A 131 9.34 2.79 -4.38
CA LEU A 131 9.65 3.98 -5.19
C LEU A 131 8.91 4.02 -6.54
N ARG A 132 8.58 2.85 -7.09
CA ARG A 132 7.86 2.72 -8.37
C ARG A 132 6.35 2.82 -8.23
N ASP A 133 5.84 2.76 -7.00
CA ASP A 133 4.41 2.85 -6.73
C ASP A 133 3.96 4.31 -6.67
N MET A 134 3.45 4.80 -7.80
CA MET A 134 2.99 6.18 -7.96
C MET A 134 1.50 6.38 -7.63
N ARG A 135 0.78 5.31 -7.23
CA ARG A 135 -0.68 5.37 -7.01
C ARG A 135 -1.10 6.38 -5.94
N GLY A 136 -0.22 6.65 -4.98
CA GLY A 136 -0.51 7.60 -3.90
C GLY A 136 -0.62 9.05 -4.34
N GLY A 137 0.21 9.46 -5.26
CA GLY A 137 0.27 10.88 -5.66
C GLY A 137 1.06 11.75 -4.67
N SER A 138 0.99 13.06 -4.87
CA SER A 138 1.68 14.07 -4.04
C SER A 138 0.92 14.45 -2.76
N GLY A 139 -0.33 13.98 -2.61
CA GLY A 139 -1.18 14.22 -1.44
C GLY A 139 -1.60 12.95 -0.72
N ALA A 140 -0.84 11.86 -0.89
CA ALA A 140 -1.11 10.59 -0.25
C ALA A 140 -1.02 10.66 1.29
N ASN A 141 -1.66 9.71 1.95
CA ASN A 141 -1.59 9.63 3.40
C ASN A 141 -1.81 8.22 3.93
N PHE A 142 -1.34 7.98 5.14
CA PHE A 142 -1.75 6.83 5.94
C PHE A 142 -2.74 7.24 7.01
N ILE A 143 -3.74 6.38 7.23
CA ILE A 143 -4.60 6.41 8.40
C ILE A 143 -4.29 5.19 9.26
N ILE A 144 -3.79 5.45 10.46
CA ILE A 144 -3.46 4.42 11.44
C ILE A 144 -4.45 4.51 12.60
N LYS A 145 -5.11 3.38 12.93
CA LYS A 145 -5.89 3.25 14.16
C LYS A 145 -5.16 2.35 15.12
N TRP A 146 -4.98 2.84 16.34
CA TRP A 146 -4.37 2.08 17.41
C TRP A 146 -5.11 2.25 18.73
N GLU A 147 -4.91 1.29 19.62
CA GLU A 147 -5.51 1.25 20.96
C GLU A 147 -4.46 0.94 22.00
N GLY A 148 -4.70 1.44 23.19
CA GLY A 148 -3.91 1.16 24.38
C GLY A 148 -4.66 1.56 25.65
N SER A 149 -4.10 1.21 26.79
CA SER A 149 -4.60 1.68 28.08
C SER A 149 -4.53 3.21 28.17
N GLN A 150 -5.16 3.78 29.19
CA GLN A 150 -5.06 5.23 29.42
C GLN A 150 -3.64 5.65 29.84
N THR A 151 -2.84 4.72 30.36
CA THR A 151 -1.46 4.93 30.82
C THR A 151 -0.43 4.71 29.72
N LEU A 152 -0.79 4.03 28.62
CA LEU A 152 0.11 3.77 27.50
C LEU A 152 0.65 5.08 26.93
N LEU A 153 1.97 5.19 26.83
CA LEU A 153 2.62 6.34 26.22
C LEU A 153 2.26 6.47 24.75
N SER A 154 2.14 7.71 24.27
CA SER A 154 1.82 7.97 22.87
C SER A 154 2.94 7.43 21.97
N PRO A 155 2.62 6.59 20.97
CA PRO A 155 3.63 6.08 20.05
C PRO A 155 4.23 7.19 19.18
N VAL A 156 5.44 6.97 18.69
CA VAL A 156 6.00 7.75 17.58
C VAL A 156 5.58 7.09 16.27
N ILE A 157 4.84 7.85 15.45
CA ILE A 157 4.37 7.40 14.13
C ILE A 157 4.82 8.45 13.12
N GLN A 158 5.68 8.06 12.20
CA GLN A 158 6.29 8.95 11.22
C GLN A 158 6.53 8.22 9.90
N ALA A 159 6.68 8.96 8.82
CA ALA A 159 7.08 8.42 7.54
C ALA A 159 8.35 9.09 7.03
N VAL A 160 9.26 8.28 6.48
CA VAL A 160 10.48 8.74 5.82
C VAL A 160 10.27 8.56 4.32
N MET A 161 10.40 9.64 3.56
CA MET A 161 10.44 9.62 2.10
C MET A 161 11.88 9.71 1.63
N VAL A 162 12.24 8.84 0.68
CA VAL A 162 13.61 8.77 0.13
C VAL A 162 13.56 8.72 -1.39
N ASN A 163 14.33 9.58 -2.03
CA ASN A 163 14.71 9.45 -3.44
C ASN A 163 16.20 9.11 -3.51
N ASN A 164 16.55 8.08 -4.25
CA ASN A 164 17.94 7.67 -4.49
C ASN A 164 18.22 7.41 -5.98
N THR A 165 17.49 8.07 -6.87
CA THR A 165 17.64 7.92 -8.32
C THR A 165 18.70 8.85 -8.86
N GLY A 166 19.60 8.30 -9.71
CA GLY A 166 20.69 9.06 -10.32
C GLY A 166 21.80 9.46 -9.34
N ASN A 167 22.43 10.62 -9.58
CA ASN A 167 23.57 11.11 -8.80
C ASN A 167 23.17 11.99 -7.61
N ARG A 168 21.87 12.14 -7.34
CA ARG A 168 21.34 12.97 -6.24
C ARG A 168 20.39 12.12 -5.40
N ALA A 169 20.65 12.09 -4.11
CA ALA A 169 19.74 11.49 -3.14
C ALA A 169 19.26 12.56 -2.16
N PHE A 170 17.99 12.51 -1.80
CA PHE A 170 17.46 13.34 -0.73
C PHE A 170 16.36 12.58 0.02
N SER A 171 16.11 13.00 1.23
CA SER A 171 15.06 12.42 2.08
C SER A 171 14.48 13.47 2.98
N PHE A 172 13.27 13.24 3.44
CA PHE A 172 12.60 14.02 4.47
C PHE A 172 11.64 13.16 5.28
N ILE A 173 11.23 13.67 6.41
CA ILE A 173 10.35 12.97 7.36
C ILE A 173 9.08 13.78 7.54
N THR A 174 7.97 13.07 7.69
CA THR A 174 6.69 13.62 8.11
C THR A 174 6.23 12.94 9.39
N GLU A 175 5.64 13.73 10.29
CA GLU A 175 5.10 13.26 11.56
C GLU A 175 3.61 12.92 11.42
N GLY A 176 3.17 11.96 12.24
CA GLY A 176 1.77 11.62 12.37
C GLY A 176 1.02 12.55 13.31
N TYR A 177 -0.17 12.99 12.89
CA TYR A 177 -1.05 13.85 13.67
C TYR A 177 -2.25 13.09 14.20
N THR A 178 -2.46 13.07 15.51
CA THR A 178 -3.68 12.50 16.08
C THR A 178 -4.89 13.33 15.68
N ILE A 179 -5.81 12.73 14.95
CA ILE A 179 -7.06 13.36 14.54
C ILE A 179 -8.18 12.98 15.52
N LYS A 180 -8.92 14.00 16.01
CA LYS A 180 -10.08 13.82 16.88
C LYS A 180 -11.35 14.09 16.08
N LYS A 181 -12.41 13.29 16.27
CA LYS A 181 -13.73 13.72 15.82
C LYS A 181 -14.09 15.01 16.56
N GLY A 182 -14.35 16.07 15.81
CA GLY A 182 -14.89 17.30 16.41
C GLY A 182 -16.20 16.97 17.15
N THR A 183 -16.28 17.34 18.41
CA THR A 183 -17.56 17.33 19.14
C THR A 183 -18.42 18.39 18.45
N LYS A 184 -19.53 17.99 17.83
CA LYS A 184 -20.55 18.96 17.39
C LYS A 184 -21.02 19.69 18.65
N GLN A 185 -20.73 20.98 18.73
CA GLN A 185 -21.37 21.90 19.68
C GLN A 185 -22.83 22.08 19.29
#